data_6fa88df01054b3df12c6dc892b2a63be
#
_entry.id   6fa88df01054b3df12c6dc892b2a63be
#
_cell.length_a   1.000
_cell.length_b   1.000
_cell.length_c   1.000
_cell.angle_alpha   90.00
_cell.angle_beta   90.00
_cell.angle_gamma   90.00
#
_symmetry.space_group_name_H-M   'P 1'
#
loop_
_entity.id
_entity.type
_entity.pdbx_description
1 polymer ?
#
loop_
_entity_poly.entity_id
_entity_poly.type
_entity_poly.pdbx_seq_one_letter_code
_entity_poly.pdbx_strand_id
1 'polypeptide(L)'
;MSSQDKDRKKTVESVLESRLSGRVKGLSAYSVPHHDCSVKLDGNESPFPLPPEVAARVAEETSRLELNRYPDPEACDLRALISGISGFPSEGIILGNGSDEIIGMLVTAFAGGTGKVVCPTPTFSMYRLSGLALGATILEPGLDERFDLDMGSMRALIEEKDPDIIFLASPNNPTGNAYSEGRILEIIELSDGLVVVDEAYADFCGQSFLPLINTYGNLVVMRTLSKIGFAALRLGMLFAGEGIAYELNKVRYPYNINSMSQSAARV
;
A
#
# COMPACT_ATOMS: atom_id res chain seq x y z
N MET A 1 21.95 -39.68 -29.27
CA MET A 1 21.26 -39.17 -28.07
C MET A 1 20.08 -40.08 -27.79
N SER A 2 20.20 -40.90 -26.76
CA SER A 2 19.29 -42.01 -26.47
C SER A 2 17.93 -41.55 -25.95
N SER A 3 16.90 -42.31 -26.32
CA SER A 3 15.50 -42.10 -25.98
C SER A 3 15.14 -42.27 -24.50
N GLN A 4 16.10 -42.32 -23.61
CA GLN A 4 15.93 -42.60 -22.17
C GLN A 4 15.70 -41.35 -21.29
N ASP A 5 15.68 -40.14 -21.87
CA ASP A 5 15.62 -38.89 -21.07
C ASP A 5 14.21 -38.24 -21.02
N LYS A 6 13.17 -38.91 -21.56
CA LYS A 6 11.83 -38.32 -21.66
C LYS A 6 10.83 -38.66 -20.55
N ASP A 7 11.16 -39.58 -19.64
CA ASP A 7 10.20 -40.11 -18.64
C ASP A 7 10.53 -39.75 -17.19
N ARG A 8 11.32 -38.70 -16.95
CA ARG A 8 11.50 -38.19 -15.58
C ARG A 8 10.26 -37.41 -15.19
N LYS A 9 9.32 -38.08 -14.45
CA LYS A 9 8.22 -37.36 -13.80
C LYS A 9 8.82 -36.24 -12.96
N LYS A 10 8.46 -34.99 -13.29
CA LYS A 10 8.89 -33.82 -12.54
C LYS A 10 8.27 -33.88 -11.14
N THR A 11 9.08 -33.89 -10.12
CA THR A 11 8.60 -33.76 -8.74
C THR A 11 8.40 -32.29 -8.39
N VAL A 12 7.59 -31.99 -7.37
CA VAL A 12 7.42 -30.62 -6.87
C VAL A 12 8.77 -30.00 -6.54
N GLU A 13 9.63 -30.76 -5.84
CA GLU A 13 10.96 -30.31 -5.44
C GLU A 13 11.81 -29.91 -6.67
N SER A 14 11.81 -30.75 -7.73
CA SER A 14 12.58 -30.45 -8.95
C SER A 14 12.09 -29.20 -9.67
N VAL A 15 10.78 -28.90 -9.61
CA VAL A 15 10.21 -27.68 -10.16
C VAL A 15 10.60 -26.47 -9.32
N LEU A 16 10.48 -26.58 -7.98
CA LEU A 16 10.86 -25.50 -7.06
C LEU A 16 12.36 -25.17 -7.18
N GLU A 17 13.22 -26.19 -7.24
CA GLU A 17 14.66 -25.97 -7.40
C GLU A 17 15.01 -25.27 -8.72
N SER A 18 14.39 -25.68 -9.83
CA SER A 18 14.78 -25.23 -11.17
C SER A 18 14.05 -23.99 -11.65
N ARG A 19 12.86 -23.65 -11.11
CA ARG A 19 11.98 -22.61 -11.64
C ARG A 19 11.58 -21.54 -10.65
N LEU A 20 11.60 -21.82 -9.33
CA LEU A 20 11.29 -20.80 -8.35
C LEU A 20 12.33 -19.68 -8.40
N SER A 21 11.86 -18.45 -8.49
CA SER A 21 12.71 -17.27 -8.48
C SER A 21 13.57 -17.23 -7.22
N GLY A 22 14.87 -16.93 -7.37
CA GLY A 22 15.80 -16.77 -6.24
C GLY A 22 15.33 -15.74 -5.21
N ARG A 23 14.60 -14.72 -5.66
CA ARG A 23 14.00 -13.70 -4.80
C ARG A 23 12.98 -14.31 -3.83
N VAL A 24 12.11 -15.19 -4.34
CA VAL A 24 11.04 -15.82 -3.55
C VAL A 24 11.61 -16.92 -2.64
N LYS A 25 12.68 -17.62 -3.05
CA LYS A 25 13.33 -18.64 -2.21
C LYS A 25 13.82 -18.11 -0.86
N GLY A 26 14.23 -16.83 -0.81
CA GLY A 26 14.69 -16.16 0.42
C GLY A 26 13.61 -15.57 1.30
N LEU A 27 12.33 -15.61 0.87
CA LEU A 27 11.23 -15.04 1.62
C LEU A 27 10.55 -16.10 2.50
N SER A 28 10.10 -15.67 3.67
CA SER A 28 9.18 -16.45 4.51
C SER A 28 7.75 -16.00 4.22
N ALA A 29 6.82 -16.95 4.21
CA ALA A 29 5.40 -16.62 4.10
C ALA A 29 4.99 -15.72 5.27
N TYR A 30 4.27 -14.63 4.96
CA TYR A 30 3.65 -13.82 6.00
C TYR A 30 2.59 -14.65 6.71
N SER A 31 2.70 -14.76 8.01
CA SER A 31 1.77 -15.55 8.83
C SER A 31 1.30 -14.68 9.99
N VAL A 32 0.00 -14.57 10.14
CA VAL A 32 -0.62 -13.96 11.32
C VAL A 32 -0.91 -15.09 12.31
N PRO A 33 -0.24 -15.12 13.47
CA PRO A 33 -0.56 -16.14 14.48
C PRO A 33 -2.01 -16.01 14.91
N HIS A 34 -2.74 -17.11 14.91
CA HIS A 34 -4.07 -17.16 15.48
C HIS A 34 -3.96 -17.49 16.96
N HIS A 35 -4.24 -16.51 17.80
CA HIS A 35 -4.26 -16.67 19.25
C HIS A 35 -5.71 -16.64 19.74
N ASP A 36 -6.09 -17.61 20.54
CA ASP A 36 -7.35 -17.56 21.29
C ASP A 36 -7.16 -16.63 22.49
N CYS A 37 -7.57 -15.38 22.33
CA CYS A 37 -7.41 -14.33 23.32
C CYS A 37 -8.70 -13.50 23.45
N SER A 38 -8.96 -13.03 24.67
CA SER A 38 -10.13 -12.18 24.96
C SER A 38 -10.00 -10.74 24.42
N VAL A 39 -8.77 -10.30 24.14
CA VAL A 39 -8.46 -8.96 23.61
C VAL A 39 -7.48 -9.11 22.45
N LYS A 40 -7.89 -8.69 21.23
CA LYS A 40 -7.07 -8.73 20.04
C LYS A 40 -6.71 -7.31 19.61
N LEU A 41 -5.41 -6.96 19.67
CA LEU A 41 -4.89 -5.62 19.34
C LEU A 41 -3.79 -5.65 18.27
N ASP A 42 -3.38 -6.83 17.82
CA ASP A 42 -2.25 -7.05 16.90
C ASP A 42 -2.51 -6.59 15.46
N GLY A 43 -3.77 -6.46 15.04
CA GLY A 43 -4.17 -6.01 13.70
C GLY A 43 -4.39 -4.51 13.57
N ASN A 44 -4.37 -3.75 14.67
CA ASN A 44 -4.79 -2.34 14.70
C ASN A 44 -6.16 -2.13 14.03
N GLU A 45 -7.09 -3.07 14.28
CA GLU A 45 -8.48 -2.98 13.82
C GLU A 45 -9.30 -2.13 14.79
N SER A 46 -10.35 -1.47 14.30
CA SER A 46 -11.30 -0.79 15.19
C SER A 46 -11.96 -1.82 16.13
N PRO A 47 -11.98 -1.61 17.45
CA PRO A 47 -12.67 -2.50 18.37
C PRO A 47 -14.19 -2.31 18.34
N PHE A 48 -14.68 -1.27 17.68
CA PHE A 48 -16.09 -0.92 17.60
C PHE A 48 -16.73 -1.50 16.34
N PRO A 49 -17.89 -2.17 16.43
CA PRO A 49 -18.67 -2.55 15.27
C PRO A 49 -19.21 -1.30 14.57
N LEU A 50 -19.66 -1.47 13.33
CA LEU A 50 -20.36 -0.40 12.62
C LEU A 50 -21.62 0.03 13.40
N PRO A 51 -21.97 1.33 13.41
CA PRO A 51 -23.27 1.80 13.91
C PRO A 51 -24.41 1.03 13.22
N PRO A 52 -25.49 0.67 13.95
CA PRO A 52 -26.58 -0.15 13.40
C PRO A 52 -27.18 0.42 12.10
N GLU A 53 -27.33 1.74 12.03
CA GLU A 53 -27.83 2.43 10.84
C GLU A 53 -26.89 2.32 9.63
N VAL A 54 -25.57 2.38 9.85
CA VAL A 54 -24.57 2.18 8.79
C VAL A 54 -24.57 0.71 8.34
N ALA A 55 -24.62 -0.23 9.29
CA ALA A 55 -24.68 -1.65 8.99
C ALA A 55 -25.94 -2.02 8.18
N ALA A 56 -27.09 -1.44 8.52
CA ALA A 56 -28.34 -1.63 7.80
C ALA A 56 -28.25 -1.09 6.36
N ARG A 57 -27.68 0.10 6.16
CA ARG A 57 -27.47 0.68 4.82
C ARG A 57 -26.52 -0.16 3.99
N VAL A 58 -25.42 -0.63 4.56
CA VAL A 58 -24.48 -1.56 3.88
C VAL A 58 -25.22 -2.83 3.45
N ALA A 59 -26.03 -3.44 4.33
CA ALA A 59 -26.79 -4.63 4.00
C ALA A 59 -27.81 -4.37 2.86
N GLU A 60 -28.51 -3.24 2.89
CA GLU A 60 -29.44 -2.85 1.84
C GLU A 60 -28.72 -2.67 0.48
N GLU A 61 -27.65 -1.88 0.42
CA GLU A 61 -26.90 -1.63 -0.81
C GLU A 61 -26.30 -2.92 -1.39
N THR A 62 -25.74 -3.77 -0.53
CA THR A 62 -25.12 -5.03 -0.99
C THR A 62 -26.16 -6.06 -1.42
N SER A 63 -27.38 -6.03 -0.88
CA SER A 63 -28.46 -6.95 -1.28
C SER A 63 -28.95 -6.76 -2.72
N ARG A 64 -28.69 -5.60 -3.33
CA ARG A 64 -29.10 -5.24 -4.69
C ARG A 64 -28.06 -5.65 -5.74
N LEU A 65 -26.91 -6.20 -5.33
CA LEU A 65 -25.82 -6.53 -6.24
C LEU A 65 -26.12 -7.75 -7.12
N GLU A 66 -25.85 -7.63 -8.40
CA GLU A 66 -25.86 -8.73 -9.35
C GLU A 66 -24.50 -9.47 -9.30
N LEU A 67 -24.39 -10.48 -8.40
CA LEU A 67 -23.14 -11.20 -8.15
C LEU A 67 -22.63 -12.01 -9.37
N ASN A 68 -23.43 -12.20 -10.40
CA ASN A 68 -23.06 -12.82 -11.66
C ASN A 68 -22.43 -11.84 -12.67
N ARG A 69 -22.24 -10.57 -12.30
CA ARG A 69 -21.63 -9.53 -13.12
C ARG A 69 -20.32 -9.04 -12.51
N TYR A 70 -19.41 -8.62 -13.38
CA TYR A 70 -18.21 -7.90 -12.95
C TYR A 70 -18.58 -6.53 -12.36
N PRO A 71 -17.80 -6.03 -11.37
CA PRO A 71 -17.95 -4.66 -10.89
C PRO A 71 -17.59 -3.62 -11.95
N ASP A 72 -17.82 -2.33 -11.67
CA ASP A 72 -17.24 -1.25 -12.45
C ASP A 72 -15.71 -1.34 -12.38
N PRO A 73 -15.00 -1.50 -13.51
CA PRO A 73 -13.54 -1.66 -13.52
C PRO A 73 -12.80 -0.41 -13.03
N GLU A 74 -13.42 0.76 -13.15
CA GLU A 74 -12.86 2.04 -12.74
C GLU A 74 -13.39 2.50 -11.36
N ALA A 75 -14.38 1.81 -10.80
CA ALA A 75 -15.07 2.20 -9.56
C ALA A 75 -15.48 3.69 -9.56
N CYS A 76 -16.05 4.16 -10.67
CA CYS A 76 -16.30 5.57 -10.97
C CYS A 76 -17.10 6.28 -9.88
N ASP A 77 -18.20 5.66 -9.42
CA ASP A 77 -19.06 6.24 -8.37
C ASP A 77 -18.31 6.39 -7.04
N LEU A 78 -17.51 5.37 -6.69
CA LEU A 78 -16.72 5.40 -5.45
C LEU A 78 -15.60 6.44 -5.53
N ARG A 79 -14.90 6.54 -6.67
CA ARG A 79 -13.89 7.57 -6.89
C ARG A 79 -14.49 8.97 -6.85
N ALA A 80 -15.66 9.18 -7.45
CA ALA A 80 -16.38 10.46 -7.40
C ALA A 80 -16.78 10.84 -5.96
N LEU A 81 -17.24 9.86 -5.16
CA LEU A 81 -17.55 10.09 -3.75
C LEU A 81 -16.29 10.48 -2.96
N ILE A 82 -15.19 9.73 -3.11
CA ILE A 82 -13.92 10.03 -2.46
C ILE A 82 -13.41 11.41 -2.87
N SER A 83 -13.51 11.74 -4.16
CA SER A 83 -13.18 13.07 -4.68
C SER A 83 -13.99 14.17 -4.00
N GLY A 84 -15.30 13.99 -3.88
CA GLY A 84 -16.20 14.95 -3.20
C GLY A 84 -15.86 15.14 -1.71
N ILE A 85 -15.45 14.07 -1.01
CA ILE A 85 -15.09 14.12 0.42
C ILE A 85 -13.70 14.73 0.62
N SER A 86 -12.73 14.31 -0.19
CA SER A 86 -11.33 14.72 -0.06
C SER A 86 -11.01 16.08 -0.68
N GLY A 87 -11.85 16.55 -1.60
CA GLY A 87 -11.57 17.71 -2.45
C GLY A 87 -10.48 17.47 -3.50
N PHE A 88 -10.03 16.22 -3.68
CA PHE A 88 -8.98 15.86 -4.63
C PHE A 88 -9.59 15.36 -5.95
N PRO A 89 -9.03 15.72 -7.14
CA PRO A 89 -9.56 15.30 -8.43
C PRO A 89 -9.65 13.78 -8.58
N SER A 90 -10.77 13.27 -9.10
CA SER A 90 -11.02 11.84 -9.27
C SER A 90 -9.99 11.14 -10.18
N GLU A 91 -9.44 11.87 -11.14
CA GLU A 91 -8.41 11.42 -12.09
C GLU A 91 -7.09 11.06 -11.41
N GLY A 92 -6.82 11.68 -10.28
CA GLY A 92 -5.65 11.41 -9.45
C GLY A 92 -5.89 10.38 -8.34
N ILE A 93 -7.06 9.72 -8.28
CA ILE A 93 -7.40 8.73 -7.26
C ILE A 93 -7.28 7.32 -7.84
N ILE A 94 -6.43 6.50 -7.24
CA ILE A 94 -6.29 5.07 -7.53
C ILE A 94 -6.82 4.26 -6.34
N LEU A 95 -7.61 3.22 -6.63
CA LEU A 95 -8.12 2.30 -5.63
C LEU A 95 -7.40 0.96 -5.70
N GLY A 96 -7.04 0.42 -4.54
CA GLY A 96 -6.39 -0.87 -4.39
C GLY A 96 -7.13 -1.79 -3.41
N ASN A 97 -6.97 -3.10 -3.58
CA ASN A 97 -7.46 -4.10 -2.64
C ASN A 97 -6.62 -4.09 -1.34
N GLY A 98 -6.84 -3.05 -0.54
CA GLY A 98 -5.99 -2.62 0.56
C GLY A 98 -4.76 -1.83 0.08
N SER A 99 -4.08 -1.19 1.03
CA SER A 99 -2.80 -0.51 0.77
C SER A 99 -1.74 -1.47 0.22
N ASP A 100 -1.83 -2.75 0.55
CA ASP A 100 -0.88 -3.77 0.10
C ASP A 100 -0.81 -3.87 -1.43
N GLU A 101 -1.95 -3.84 -2.13
CA GLU A 101 -1.98 -3.83 -3.60
C GLU A 101 -1.38 -2.54 -4.15
N ILE A 102 -1.68 -1.40 -3.53
CA ILE A 102 -1.12 -0.10 -3.93
C ILE A 102 0.40 -0.09 -3.80
N ILE A 103 0.94 -0.60 -2.68
CA ILE A 103 2.39 -0.75 -2.48
C ILE A 103 2.99 -1.60 -3.61
N GLY A 104 2.34 -2.73 -3.94
CA GLY A 104 2.77 -3.60 -5.04
C GLY A 104 2.76 -2.88 -6.40
N MET A 105 1.73 -2.09 -6.69
CA MET A 105 1.64 -1.28 -7.92
C MET A 105 2.75 -0.23 -7.99
N LEU A 106 2.97 0.51 -6.89
CA LEU A 106 4.02 1.53 -6.80
C LEU A 106 5.40 0.92 -7.04
N VAL A 107 5.74 -0.16 -6.34
CA VAL A 107 7.02 -0.85 -6.53
C VAL A 107 7.15 -1.39 -7.95
N THR A 108 6.08 -1.97 -8.52
CA THR A 108 6.13 -2.50 -9.90
C THR A 108 6.40 -1.40 -10.91
N ALA A 109 5.75 -0.24 -10.76
CA ALA A 109 5.83 0.85 -11.74
C ALA A 109 7.14 1.64 -11.63
N PHE A 110 7.63 1.90 -10.41
CA PHE A 110 8.73 2.83 -10.19
C PHE A 110 10.05 2.18 -9.76
N ALA A 111 10.02 0.99 -9.14
CA ALA A 111 11.22 0.31 -8.64
C ALA A 111 11.35 -1.13 -9.13
N GLY A 112 10.54 -1.55 -10.11
CA GLY A 112 10.49 -2.92 -10.61
C GLY A 112 11.82 -3.45 -11.12
N GLY A 113 12.19 -4.65 -10.65
CA GLY A 113 13.39 -5.39 -11.12
C GLY A 113 14.68 -5.06 -10.38
N THR A 114 15.15 -3.83 -10.38
CA THR A 114 16.44 -3.43 -9.79
C THR A 114 16.42 -2.07 -9.08
N GLY A 115 15.27 -1.43 -9.02
CA GLY A 115 15.11 -0.14 -8.36
C GLY A 115 15.35 -0.21 -6.85
N LYS A 116 15.44 0.95 -6.23
CA LYS A 116 15.77 1.12 -4.82
C LYS A 116 14.57 1.69 -4.08
N VAL A 117 14.18 1.00 -3.02
CA VAL A 117 13.08 1.40 -2.15
C VAL A 117 13.63 1.69 -0.77
N VAL A 118 13.36 2.89 -0.27
CA VAL A 118 13.71 3.32 1.09
C VAL A 118 12.48 3.22 1.98
N CYS A 119 12.66 2.62 3.16
CA CYS A 119 11.66 2.60 4.22
C CYS A 119 12.37 2.74 5.58
N PRO A 120 12.36 3.92 6.23
CA PRO A 120 12.98 4.12 7.53
C PRO A 120 12.39 3.19 8.58
N THR A 121 13.24 2.49 9.35
CA THR A 121 12.80 1.43 10.28
C THR A 121 13.03 1.79 11.74
N PRO A 122 12.14 1.27 12.66
CA PRO A 122 11.05 0.33 12.43
C PRO A 122 9.83 0.97 11.76
N THR A 123 9.23 0.26 10.78
CA THR A 123 8.02 0.70 10.06
C THR A 123 7.20 -0.50 9.56
N PHE A 124 6.13 -0.26 8.80
CA PHE A 124 5.25 -1.28 8.26
C PHE A 124 6.02 -2.23 7.32
N SER A 125 6.03 -3.51 7.65
CA SER A 125 6.88 -4.52 7.00
C SER A 125 6.53 -4.78 5.53
N MET A 126 5.33 -4.40 5.07
CA MET A 126 4.90 -4.67 3.70
C MET A 126 5.67 -3.86 2.66
N TYR A 127 6.23 -2.70 2.99
CA TYR A 127 7.11 -1.97 2.07
C TYR A 127 8.32 -2.83 1.69
N ARG A 128 8.98 -3.38 2.72
CA ARG A 128 10.12 -4.26 2.54
C ARG A 128 9.75 -5.56 1.82
N LEU A 129 8.68 -6.24 2.28
CA LEU A 129 8.29 -7.53 1.74
C LEU A 129 7.87 -7.44 0.27
N SER A 130 7.06 -6.44 -0.09
CA SER A 130 6.63 -6.19 -1.46
C SER A 130 7.83 -5.83 -2.36
N GLY A 131 8.72 -4.96 -1.86
CA GLY A 131 9.93 -4.58 -2.59
C GLY A 131 10.82 -5.78 -2.89
N LEU A 132 11.12 -6.61 -1.90
CA LEU A 132 11.93 -7.82 -2.08
C LEU A 132 11.27 -8.81 -3.05
N ALA A 133 9.96 -9.05 -2.91
CA ALA A 133 9.23 -9.96 -3.78
C ALA A 133 9.26 -9.52 -5.25
N LEU A 134 9.21 -8.21 -5.50
CA LEU A 134 9.26 -7.60 -6.82
C LEU A 134 10.69 -7.35 -7.32
N GLY A 135 11.71 -7.57 -6.47
CA GLY A 135 13.13 -7.54 -6.83
C GLY A 135 13.81 -6.20 -6.67
N ALA A 136 13.19 -5.28 -5.97
CA ALA A 136 13.83 -4.02 -5.60
C ALA A 136 14.92 -4.23 -4.53
N THR A 137 15.89 -3.33 -4.52
CA THR A 137 16.86 -3.20 -3.44
C THR A 137 16.23 -2.41 -2.30
N ILE A 138 16.21 -2.98 -1.10
CA ILE A 138 15.60 -2.33 0.07
C ILE A 138 16.69 -1.65 0.89
N LEU A 139 16.45 -0.38 1.22
CA LEU A 139 17.31 0.47 2.03
C LEU A 139 16.53 0.87 3.29
N GLU A 140 17.04 0.50 4.46
CA GLU A 140 16.34 0.61 5.74
C GLU A 140 17.15 1.48 6.73
N PRO A 141 17.22 2.82 6.55
CA PRO A 141 17.83 3.69 7.54
C PRO A 141 17.07 3.63 8.86
N GLY A 142 17.79 3.74 9.99
CA GLY A 142 17.17 3.81 11.30
C GLY A 142 16.43 5.14 11.53
N LEU A 143 15.39 5.11 12.37
CA LEU A 143 14.80 6.31 12.96
C LEU A 143 15.70 6.87 14.08
N ASP A 144 15.52 8.13 14.46
CA ASP A 144 16.23 8.74 15.57
C ASP A 144 15.73 8.21 16.93
N GLU A 145 16.34 8.67 18.04
CA GLU A 145 15.99 8.25 19.40
C GLU A 145 14.54 8.59 19.81
N ARG A 146 13.86 9.48 19.06
CA ARG A 146 12.45 9.85 19.26
C ARG A 146 11.52 9.15 18.27
N PHE A 147 12.03 8.19 17.53
CA PHE A 147 11.33 7.53 16.42
C PHE A 147 10.89 8.49 15.32
N ASP A 148 11.59 9.62 15.15
CA ASP A 148 11.42 10.49 13.99
C ASP A 148 12.47 10.18 12.93
N LEU A 149 12.33 10.76 11.71
CA LEU A 149 13.26 10.54 10.60
C LEU A 149 14.66 11.08 10.96
N ASP A 150 15.68 10.22 10.93
CA ASP A 150 17.07 10.66 11.08
C ASP A 150 17.53 11.36 9.79
N MET A 151 17.48 12.69 9.81
CA MET A 151 17.80 13.49 8.63
C MET A 151 19.27 13.41 8.21
N GLY A 152 20.19 13.07 9.13
CA GLY A 152 21.59 12.82 8.79
C GLY A 152 21.73 11.60 7.87
N SER A 153 21.15 10.49 8.30
CA SER A 153 21.12 9.24 7.53
C SER A 153 20.30 9.36 6.25
N MET A 154 19.14 10.04 6.31
CA MET A 154 18.26 10.19 5.14
C MET A 154 18.91 11.01 4.02
N ARG A 155 19.50 12.18 4.33
CA ARG A 155 20.19 13.02 3.33
C ARG A 155 21.33 12.25 2.67
N ALA A 156 22.21 11.63 3.47
CA ALA A 156 23.33 10.87 2.94
C ALA A 156 22.87 9.72 2.05
N LEU A 157 21.78 9.04 2.43
CA LEU A 157 21.23 7.93 1.66
C LEU A 157 20.61 8.41 0.34
N ILE A 158 19.81 9.48 0.37
CA ILE A 158 19.19 10.05 -0.84
C ILE A 158 20.27 10.49 -1.82
N GLU A 159 21.27 11.25 -1.35
CA GLU A 159 22.37 11.76 -2.18
C GLU A 159 23.24 10.62 -2.78
N GLU A 160 23.56 9.60 -1.97
CA GLU A 160 24.46 8.53 -2.43
C GLU A 160 23.75 7.49 -3.30
N LYS A 161 22.50 7.17 -2.95
CA LYS A 161 21.80 6.01 -3.53
C LYS A 161 20.76 6.39 -4.58
N ASP A 162 20.26 7.63 -4.61
CA ASP A 162 19.22 8.08 -5.54
C ASP A 162 18.06 7.07 -5.61
N PRO A 163 17.22 6.98 -4.57
CA PRO A 163 16.17 5.97 -4.48
C PRO A 163 15.00 6.28 -5.41
N ASP A 164 14.42 5.25 -6.01
CA ASP A 164 13.23 5.37 -6.88
C ASP A 164 11.94 5.63 -6.09
N ILE A 165 11.86 5.06 -4.87
CA ILE A 165 10.71 5.24 -3.97
C ILE A 165 11.18 5.39 -2.53
N ILE A 166 10.58 6.32 -1.81
CA ILE A 166 10.70 6.46 -0.35
C ILE A 166 9.31 6.31 0.27
N PHE A 167 9.10 5.29 1.12
CA PHE A 167 7.88 5.14 1.91
C PHE A 167 8.04 5.76 3.29
N LEU A 168 7.13 6.66 3.66
CA LEU A 168 7.07 7.34 4.94
C LEU A 168 5.69 7.14 5.57
N ALA A 169 5.57 6.23 6.53
CA ALA A 169 4.33 6.04 7.27
C ALA A 169 4.18 7.14 8.32
N SER A 170 3.15 7.98 8.23
CA SER A 170 2.92 9.05 9.20
C SER A 170 1.42 9.29 9.43
N PRO A 171 0.91 8.89 10.61
CA PRO A 171 1.59 8.25 11.75
C PRO A 171 2.19 6.88 11.45
N ASN A 172 3.34 6.59 12.06
CA ASN A 172 4.09 5.37 11.80
C ASN A 172 3.56 4.16 12.63
N ASN A 173 3.59 3.00 12.04
CA ASN A 173 3.40 1.71 12.69
C ASN A 173 4.75 0.96 12.67
N PRO A 174 5.34 0.53 13.82
CA PRO A 174 4.67 0.33 15.12
C PRO A 174 4.86 1.47 16.14
N THR A 175 5.58 2.54 15.83
CA THR A 175 6.00 3.54 16.83
C THR A 175 4.88 4.47 17.30
N GLY A 176 3.81 4.64 16.48
CA GLY A 176 2.58 5.35 16.84
C GLY A 176 2.67 6.88 16.76
N ASN A 177 3.83 7.43 16.46
CA ASN A 177 4.04 8.87 16.28
C ASN A 177 3.89 9.30 14.85
N ALA A 178 3.46 10.54 14.59
CA ALA A 178 3.65 11.19 13.31
C ALA A 178 5.09 11.71 13.22
N TYR A 179 5.67 11.63 12.01
CA TYR A 179 6.96 12.27 11.75
C TYR A 179 6.82 13.79 11.69
N SER A 180 7.90 14.51 12.00
CA SER A 180 7.96 15.96 11.87
C SER A 180 7.68 16.38 10.43
N GLU A 181 6.69 17.24 10.22
CA GLU A 181 6.27 17.74 8.91
C GLU A 181 7.46 18.30 8.12
N GLY A 182 8.28 19.16 8.76
CA GLY A 182 9.45 19.75 8.11
C GLY A 182 10.48 18.72 7.63
N ARG A 183 10.61 17.57 8.32
CA ARG A 183 11.51 16.49 7.89
C ARG A 183 10.95 15.76 6.67
N ILE A 184 9.63 15.51 6.63
CA ILE A 184 8.97 14.92 5.46
C ILE A 184 9.10 15.86 4.26
N LEU A 185 8.83 17.15 4.43
CA LEU A 185 8.95 18.16 3.36
C LEU A 185 10.37 18.22 2.81
N GLU A 186 11.37 18.21 3.69
CA GLU A 186 12.77 18.21 3.27
C GLU A 186 13.12 16.95 2.44
N ILE A 187 12.60 15.77 2.81
CA ILE A 187 12.82 14.54 2.03
C ILE A 187 12.15 14.65 0.65
N ILE A 188 10.94 15.22 0.57
CA ILE A 188 10.24 15.45 -0.71
C ILE A 188 11.06 16.36 -1.62
N GLU A 189 11.65 17.42 -1.06
CA GLU A 189 12.45 18.38 -1.80
C GLU A 189 13.82 17.85 -2.24
N LEU A 190 14.41 16.96 -1.45
CA LEU A 190 15.72 16.38 -1.73
C LEU A 190 15.67 15.19 -2.70
N SER A 191 14.52 14.49 -2.80
CA SER A 191 14.42 13.27 -3.59
C SER A 191 13.95 13.56 -5.02
N ASP A 192 14.67 13.03 -6.00
CA ASP A 192 14.20 12.95 -7.39
C ASP A 192 13.21 11.78 -7.59
N GLY A 193 13.22 10.80 -6.69
CA GLY A 193 12.31 9.66 -6.69
C GLY A 193 10.96 9.97 -6.06
N LEU A 194 10.03 9.01 -6.17
CA LEU A 194 8.68 9.12 -5.64
C LEU A 194 8.68 9.06 -4.11
N VAL A 195 8.06 10.03 -3.43
CA VAL A 195 7.86 10.01 -1.98
C VAL A 195 6.41 9.67 -1.67
N VAL A 196 6.21 8.54 -1.02
CA VAL A 196 4.91 8.02 -0.61
C VAL A 196 4.70 8.31 0.86
N VAL A 197 3.79 9.23 1.20
CA VAL A 197 3.35 9.42 2.58
C VAL A 197 2.16 8.51 2.83
N ASP A 198 2.36 7.49 3.66
CA ASP A 198 1.30 6.56 4.05
C ASP A 198 0.54 7.13 5.26
N GLU A 199 -0.64 7.63 4.98
CA GLU A 199 -1.58 8.22 5.92
C GLU A 199 -2.63 7.22 6.43
N ALA A 200 -2.28 5.93 6.56
CA ALA A 200 -3.22 4.92 7.05
C ALA A 200 -3.81 5.24 8.44
N TYR A 201 -3.13 6.06 9.20
CA TYR A 201 -3.55 6.51 10.55
C TYR A 201 -3.78 8.02 10.65
N ALA A 202 -3.88 8.76 9.55
CA ALA A 202 -4.03 10.23 9.55
C ALA A 202 -5.30 10.70 10.28
N ASP A 203 -6.37 9.91 10.24
CA ASP A 203 -7.62 10.23 10.95
C ASP A 203 -7.45 10.35 12.48
N PHE A 204 -6.35 9.83 13.02
CA PHE A 204 -6.05 9.89 14.46
C PHE A 204 -5.09 11.01 14.86
N CYS A 205 -4.45 11.71 13.90
CA CYS A 205 -3.49 12.77 14.20
C CYS A 205 -3.84 14.14 13.64
N GLY A 206 -4.78 14.24 12.72
CA GLY A 206 -5.21 15.49 12.12
C GLY A 206 -4.19 16.14 11.17
N GLN A 207 -3.07 15.47 10.85
CA GLN A 207 -2.08 15.91 9.88
C GLN A 207 -2.31 15.21 8.53
N SER A 208 -2.16 15.95 7.43
CA SER A 208 -2.24 15.38 6.08
C SER A 208 -1.38 16.15 5.09
N PHE A 209 -0.72 15.39 4.22
CA PHE A 209 0.06 15.89 3.08
C PHE A 209 -0.75 15.92 1.78
N LEU A 210 -1.99 15.49 1.80
CA LEU A 210 -2.88 15.49 0.62
C LEU A 210 -2.95 16.85 -0.09
N PRO A 211 -3.08 18.00 0.62
CA PRO A 211 -3.13 19.32 -0.03
C PRO A 211 -1.84 19.69 -0.79
N LEU A 212 -0.73 19.03 -0.48
CA LEU A 212 0.59 19.36 -1.03
C LEU A 212 0.93 18.62 -2.33
N ILE A 213 0.12 17.64 -2.75
CA ILE A 213 0.37 16.87 -3.98
C ILE A 213 0.47 17.78 -5.21
N ASN A 214 -0.33 18.86 -5.25
CA ASN A 214 -0.27 19.82 -6.36
C ASN A 214 0.98 20.72 -6.34
N THR A 215 1.69 20.76 -5.20
CA THR A 215 2.92 21.55 -5.04
C THR A 215 4.16 20.73 -5.37
N TYR A 216 4.15 19.45 -4.99
CA TYR A 216 5.28 18.54 -5.13
C TYR A 216 4.92 17.40 -6.09
N GLY A 217 5.47 17.44 -7.30
CA GLY A 217 5.14 16.47 -8.37
C GLY A 217 5.56 15.03 -8.08
N ASN A 218 6.48 14.84 -7.13
CA ASN A 218 6.97 13.53 -6.68
C ASN A 218 6.29 13.03 -5.38
N LEU A 219 5.32 13.78 -4.83
CA LEU A 219 4.56 13.38 -3.65
C LEU A 219 3.32 12.59 -4.05
N VAL A 220 3.09 11.46 -3.39
CA VAL A 220 1.81 10.75 -3.39
C VAL A 220 1.39 10.43 -1.97
N VAL A 221 0.09 10.39 -1.73
CA VAL A 221 -0.47 10.09 -0.41
C VAL A 221 -1.30 8.82 -0.49
N MET A 222 -1.06 7.90 0.43
CA MET A 222 -1.80 6.63 0.52
C MET A 222 -2.68 6.64 1.78
N ARG A 223 -3.93 6.18 1.66
CA ARG A 223 -4.90 6.02 2.76
C ARG A 223 -5.59 4.67 2.70
N THR A 224 -6.26 4.29 3.78
CA THR A 224 -7.03 3.05 3.85
C THR A 224 -8.27 3.20 4.74
N LEU A 225 -9.33 2.47 4.42
CA LEU A 225 -10.48 2.34 5.31
C LEU A 225 -10.25 1.29 6.41
N SER A 226 -9.16 0.54 6.37
CA SER A 226 -8.91 -0.58 7.30
C SER A 226 -8.83 -0.15 8.76
N LYS A 227 -8.38 1.09 9.05
CA LYS A 227 -8.13 1.54 10.43
C LYS A 227 -9.30 2.29 11.05
N ILE A 228 -10.29 2.68 10.26
CA ILE A 228 -11.48 3.42 10.70
C ILE A 228 -12.75 2.55 10.76
N GLY A 229 -12.60 1.23 10.84
CA GLY A 229 -13.73 0.32 11.06
C GLY A 229 -14.14 -0.51 9.84
N PHE A 230 -13.46 -0.40 8.71
CA PHE A 230 -13.82 -1.11 7.48
C PHE A 230 -12.69 -2.03 6.98
N ALA A 231 -11.94 -2.64 7.88
CA ALA A 231 -10.83 -3.52 7.52
C ALA A 231 -11.24 -4.65 6.56
N ALA A 232 -12.45 -5.21 6.73
CA ALA A 232 -12.97 -6.29 5.90
C ALA A 232 -13.24 -5.88 4.44
N LEU A 233 -13.44 -4.60 4.13
CA LEU A 233 -13.66 -4.13 2.77
C LEU A 233 -12.40 -4.18 1.91
N ARG A 234 -11.22 -4.31 2.51
CA ARG A 234 -9.95 -4.32 1.80
C ARG A 234 -9.84 -3.15 0.81
N LEU A 235 -10.12 -1.93 1.25
CA LEU A 235 -10.06 -0.74 0.39
C LEU A 235 -8.93 0.20 0.82
N GLY A 236 -7.95 0.34 -0.08
CA GLY A 236 -6.90 1.35 -0.05
C GLY A 236 -7.14 2.42 -1.12
N MET A 237 -6.62 3.61 -0.87
CA MET A 237 -6.69 4.77 -1.76
C MET A 237 -5.30 5.36 -1.91
N LEU A 238 -4.92 5.68 -3.14
CA LEU A 238 -3.75 6.50 -3.45
C LEU A 238 -4.22 7.79 -4.11
N PHE A 239 -3.66 8.89 -3.68
CA PHE A 239 -3.83 10.22 -4.26
C PHE A 239 -2.50 10.64 -4.88
N ALA A 240 -2.51 10.97 -6.16
CA ALA A 240 -1.33 11.29 -6.94
C ALA A 240 -1.64 12.32 -8.03
N GLY A 241 -0.63 12.99 -8.56
CA GLY A 241 -0.79 13.75 -9.79
C GLY A 241 -1.32 12.87 -10.92
N GLU A 242 -2.15 13.43 -11.82
CA GLU A 242 -2.85 12.68 -12.89
C GLU A 242 -1.89 11.81 -13.73
N GLY A 243 -0.69 12.31 -14.06
CA GLY A 243 0.32 11.55 -14.81
C GLY A 243 0.77 10.29 -14.08
N ILE A 244 1.01 10.37 -12.76
CA ILE A 244 1.38 9.21 -11.93
C ILE A 244 0.21 8.23 -11.85
N ALA A 245 -1.00 8.72 -11.63
CA ALA A 245 -2.20 7.89 -11.59
C ALA A 245 -2.44 7.15 -12.92
N TYR A 246 -2.21 7.81 -14.05
CA TYR A 246 -2.29 7.19 -15.38
C TYR A 246 -1.28 6.05 -15.54
N GLU A 247 -0.01 6.23 -15.13
CA GLU A 247 1.01 5.19 -15.21
C GLU A 247 0.70 4.00 -14.31
N LEU A 248 0.20 4.25 -13.09
CA LEU A 248 -0.20 3.19 -12.14
C LEU A 248 -1.39 2.37 -12.65
N ASN A 249 -2.32 2.98 -13.39
CA ASN A 249 -3.43 2.24 -14.01
C ASN A 249 -2.96 1.19 -15.02
N LYS A 250 -1.76 1.30 -15.60
CA LYS A 250 -1.21 0.29 -16.51
C LYS A 250 -0.85 -1.03 -15.82
N VAL A 251 -0.55 -0.97 -14.52
CA VAL A 251 -0.19 -2.14 -13.71
C VAL A 251 -1.30 -2.60 -12.77
N ARG A 252 -2.39 -1.83 -12.65
CA ARG A 252 -3.57 -2.19 -11.88
C ARG A 252 -4.36 -3.29 -12.60
N TYR A 253 -4.72 -4.35 -11.87
CA TYR A 253 -5.60 -5.37 -12.44
C TYR A 253 -7.01 -4.80 -12.68
N PRO A 254 -7.66 -5.13 -13.81
CA PRO A 254 -9.05 -4.76 -14.03
C PRO A 254 -9.93 -5.44 -12.96
N TYR A 255 -10.98 -4.74 -12.52
CA TYR A 255 -11.92 -5.27 -11.51
C TYR A 255 -11.28 -5.59 -10.15
N ASN A 256 -10.15 -4.97 -9.82
CA ASN A 256 -9.41 -5.25 -8.59
C ASN A 256 -10.24 -4.99 -7.31
N ILE A 257 -11.18 -4.05 -7.33
CA ILE A 257 -12.11 -3.82 -6.23
C ILE A 257 -13.44 -4.52 -6.54
N ASN A 258 -13.80 -5.49 -5.74
CA ASN A 258 -15.02 -6.26 -5.91
C ASN A 258 -16.29 -5.44 -5.67
N SER A 259 -17.44 -5.90 -6.22
CA SER A 259 -18.73 -5.19 -6.13
C SER A 259 -19.19 -4.94 -4.69
N MET A 260 -18.95 -5.89 -3.77
CA MET A 260 -19.33 -5.75 -2.36
C MET A 260 -18.58 -4.60 -1.70
N SER A 261 -17.25 -4.54 -1.91
CA SER A 261 -16.41 -3.47 -1.36
C SER A 261 -16.75 -2.11 -1.97
N GLN A 262 -16.97 -2.04 -3.30
CA GLN A 262 -17.38 -0.79 -3.94
C GLN A 262 -18.73 -0.28 -3.39
N SER A 263 -19.70 -1.17 -3.26
CA SER A 263 -21.05 -0.82 -2.79
C SER A 263 -21.04 -0.42 -1.30
N ALA A 264 -20.39 -1.22 -0.45
CA ALA A 264 -20.37 -0.94 0.99
C ALA A 264 -19.57 0.33 1.33
N ALA A 265 -18.52 0.65 0.59
CA ALA A 265 -17.72 1.84 0.83
C ALA A 265 -18.39 3.15 0.37
N ARG A 266 -19.51 3.08 -0.37
CA ARG A 266 -20.28 4.24 -0.79
C ARG A 266 -21.33 4.69 0.25
N VAL A 267 -21.54 3.90 1.29
CA VAL A 267 -22.48 4.18 2.40
C VAL A 267 -21.91 5.19 3.38
#